data_a6e002aecb4c73be2077c99b8deb23c3
#
_entry.id   a6e002aecb4c73be2077c99b8deb23c3
#
_cell.length_a   1.000
_cell.length_b   1.000
_cell.length_c   1.000
_cell.angle_alpha   90.00
_cell.angle_beta   90.00
_cell.angle_gamma   90.00
#
_symmetry.space_group_name_H-M   'P 1'
#
loop_
_entity.id
_entity.type
_entity.pdbx_description
1 polymer ?
#
loop_
_entity_poly.entity_id
_entity_poly.type
_entity_poly.pdbx_seq_one_letter_code
_entity_poly.pdbx_strand_id
1 'polypeptide(L)'
;MAKRTPATEEEKIERAYKKMDDRLRHDVKEIEEDLRAKFGSVHLRERRIVSPGTWKEDYERVGVRHAAYTTDVPYGPDVIYCHPCTQKKSDLPRGKMEEMYIGAANQRFYAHMQEQGLPYATNSGHLGLVLQGVEFDTYDLHTSYMIFEEILMDYGMTIAKQCVDNGFHKIVIVKSSPCMVEPFIKRLLYARQYAKDLYDWDIEIVYVTKLGIIQNPEKHPE
;
A
#
# COMPACT_ATOMS: atom_id res chain seq x y z
N MET A 1 -8.24 -39.21 9.53
CA MET A 1 -7.64 -37.86 9.44
C MET A 1 -8.78 -36.84 9.56
N ALA A 2 -8.80 -36.06 10.65
CA ALA A 2 -9.79 -35.00 10.83
C ALA A 2 -9.53 -33.89 9.81
N LYS A 3 -10.54 -33.52 9.01
CA LYS A 3 -10.48 -32.37 8.12
C LYS A 3 -10.34 -31.09 8.97
N ARG A 4 -9.23 -30.38 8.84
CA ARG A 4 -9.07 -29.06 9.49
C ARG A 4 -10.16 -28.13 8.96
N THR A 5 -10.96 -27.57 9.86
CA THR A 5 -11.92 -26.52 9.54
C THR A 5 -11.12 -25.33 8.95
N PRO A 6 -11.55 -24.73 7.83
CA PRO A 6 -10.90 -23.54 7.29
C PRO A 6 -10.91 -22.41 8.34
N ALA A 7 -9.79 -21.72 8.48
CA ALA A 7 -9.68 -20.58 9.38
C ALA A 7 -10.68 -19.47 9.01
N THR A 8 -11.34 -18.88 9.97
CA THR A 8 -12.21 -17.72 9.79
C THR A 8 -11.39 -16.51 9.30
N GLU A 9 -12.06 -15.49 8.74
CA GLU A 9 -11.38 -14.26 8.31
C GLU A 9 -10.73 -13.55 9.51
N GLU A 10 -11.40 -13.54 10.64
CA GLU A 10 -10.89 -13.01 11.91
C GLU A 10 -9.60 -13.71 12.35
N GLU A 11 -9.58 -15.06 12.36
CA GLU A 11 -8.37 -15.82 12.68
C GLU A 11 -7.21 -15.56 11.71
N LYS A 12 -7.50 -15.34 10.43
CA LYS A 12 -6.46 -15.00 9.43
C LYS A 12 -5.86 -13.62 9.71
N ILE A 13 -6.69 -12.64 10.03
CA ILE A 13 -6.27 -11.28 10.39
C ILE A 13 -5.42 -11.31 11.66
N GLU A 14 -5.89 -11.99 12.72
CA GLU A 14 -5.14 -12.16 13.96
C GLU A 14 -3.77 -12.81 13.75
N ARG A 15 -3.70 -13.89 12.97
CA ARG A 15 -2.44 -14.57 12.64
C ARG A 15 -1.48 -13.67 11.87
N ALA A 16 -2.00 -12.85 10.94
CA ALA A 16 -1.18 -11.93 10.18
C ALA A 16 -0.62 -10.80 11.05
N TYR A 17 -1.41 -10.24 11.97
CA TYR A 17 -0.92 -9.26 12.95
C TYR A 17 0.12 -9.87 13.88
N LYS A 18 -0.12 -11.08 14.41
CA LYS A 18 0.85 -11.79 15.26
C LYS A 18 2.16 -12.01 14.52
N LYS A 19 2.11 -12.48 13.27
CA LYS A 19 3.31 -12.69 12.44
C LYS A 19 4.07 -11.38 12.16
N MET A 20 3.36 -10.29 12.01
CA MET A 20 3.95 -8.96 11.88
C MET A 20 4.65 -8.54 13.18
N ASP A 21 3.97 -8.68 14.32
CA ASP A 21 4.52 -8.35 15.64
C ASP A 21 5.78 -9.18 15.97
N ASP A 22 5.79 -10.47 15.67
CA ASP A 22 6.93 -11.35 15.92
C ASP A 22 8.18 -10.94 15.10
N ARG A 23 7.98 -10.46 13.86
CA ARG A 23 9.06 -9.94 13.02
C ARG A 23 9.61 -8.61 13.51
N LEU A 24 8.75 -7.78 14.08
CA LEU A 24 9.10 -6.43 14.53
C LEU A 24 9.94 -6.39 15.81
N ARG A 25 9.90 -7.44 16.63
CA ARG A 25 10.55 -7.43 17.95
C ARG A 25 12.07 -7.54 17.89
N HIS A 26 12.62 -8.05 16.79
CA HIS A 26 14.06 -8.40 16.73
C HIS A 26 14.99 -7.20 16.49
N ASP A 27 14.51 -6.17 15.76
CA ASP A 27 15.39 -5.07 15.31
C ASP A 27 14.92 -3.69 15.76
N VAL A 28 13.86 -3.64 16.61
CA VAL A 28 13.19 -2.39 16.99
C VAL A 28 14.13 -1.40 17.67
N LYS A 29 15.09 -1.88 18.48
CA LYS A 29 15.94 -0.99 19.27
C LYS A 29 16.97 -0.27 18.41
N GLU A 30 17.64 -0.95 17.49
CA GLU A 30 18.58 -0.32 16.56
C GLU A 30 17.88 0.69 15.65
N ILE A 31 16.71 0.30 15.11
CA ILE A 31 15.89 1.17 14.27
C ILE A 31 15.44 2.41 15.06
N GLU A 32 15.04 2.25 16.32
CA GLU A 32 14.61 3.36 17.17
C GLU A 32 15.76 4.36 17.42
N GLU A 33 16.98 3.86 17.63
CA GLU A 33 18.17 4.70 17.82
C GLU A 33 18.48 5.52 16.56
N ASP A 34 18.46 4.88 15.38
CA ASP A 34 18.66 5.54 14.08
C ASP A 34 17.59 6.61 13.79
N LEU A 35 16.34 6.29 14.05
CA LEU A 35 15.24 7.21 13.81
C LEU A 35 15.23 8.38 14.80
N ARG A 36 15.63 8.16 16.06
CA ARG A 36 15.83 9.25 17.04
C ARG A 36 16.91 10.21 16.59
N ALA A 37 18.00 9.68 16.00
CA ALA A 37 19.04 10.53 15.44
C ALA A 37 18.54 11.36 14.24
N LYS A 38 17.66 10.79 13.41
CA LYS A 38 17.09 11.47 12.23
C LYS A 38 15.99 12.47 12.57
N PHE A 39 15.06 12.12 13.45
CA PHE A 39 13.83 12.88 13.71
C PHE A 39 13.76 13.54 15.09
N GLY A 40 14.73 13.28 15.98
CA GLY A 40 14.78 13.81 17.36
C GLY A 40 13.83 13.09 18.33
N SER A 41 12.70 12.62 17.88
CA SER A 41 11.73 11.83 18.63
C SER A 41 11.19 10.70 17.77
N VAL A 42 10.70 9.64 18.40
CA VAL A 42 10.13 8.49 17.68
C VAL A 42 8.89 8.00 18.41
N HIS A 43 7.80 7.83 17.69
CA HIS A 43 6.53 7.38 18.21
C HIS A 43 6.09 6.11 17.50
N LEU A 44 5.73 5.09 18.26
CA LEU A 44 5.08 3.92 17.71
C LEU A 44 3.70 4.32 17.18
N ARG A 45 3.41 3.94 15.93
CA ARG A 45 2.11 4.22 15.34
C ARG A 45 0.98 3.57 16.14
N GLU A 46 -0.17 4.19 16.11
CA GLU A 46 -1.41 3.57 16.54
C GLU A 46 -1.61 2.26 15.76
N ARG A 47 -1.69 1.14 16.47
CA ARG A 47 -1.44 -0.20 15.91
C ARG A 47 -2.47 -0.65 14.89
N ARG A 48 -3.74 -0.24 15.01
CA ARG A 48 -4.80 -0.78 14.15
C ARG A 48 -5.76 0.32 13.71
N ILE A 49 -5.79 0.57 12.42
CA ILE A 49 -6.95 1.17 11.78
C ILE A 49 -7.99 0.09 11.44
N VAL A 50 -7.59 -1.19 11.50
CA VAL A 50 -8.42 -2.35 11.16
C VAL A 50 -8.54 -3.27 12.36
N SER A 51 -9.77 -3.57 12.75
CA SER A 51 -10.12 -4.58 13.75
C SER A 51 -10.45 -5.92 13.08
N PRO A 52 -10.18 -7.07 13.75
CA PRO A 52 -10.60 -8.36 13.23
C PRO A 52 -12.11 -8.41 12.95
N GLY A 53 -12.49 -8.86 11.75
CA GLY A 53 -13.89 -9.02 11.35
C GLY A 53 -14.62 -7.74 10.90
N THR A 54 -14.11 -6.54 11.21
CA THR A 54 -14.77 -5.24 10.91
C THR A 54 -13.96 -4.32 9.98
N TRP A 55 -13.03 -4.88 9.22
CA TRP A 55 -12.07 -4.11 8.47
C TRP A 55 -12.69 -3.16 7.41
N LYS A 56 -13.87 -3.46 6.89
CA LYS A 56 -14.55 -2.59 5.93
C LYS A 56 -15.02 -1.31 6.60
N GLU A 57 -15.72 -1.46 7.70
CA GLU A 57 -16.24 -0.37 8.53
C GLU A 57 -15.08 0.47 9.10
N ASP A 58 -13.99 -0.19 9.49
CA ASP A 58 -12.80 0.49 9.99
C ASP A 58 -12.14 1.36 8.90
N TYR A 59 -12.04 0.87 7.66
CA TYR A 59 -11.51 1.66 6.55
C TYR A 59 -12.46 2.81 6.15
N GLU A 60 -13.76 2.55 6.08
CA GLU A 60 -14.75 3.59 5.80
C GLU A 60 -14.74 4.69 6.86
N ARG A 61 -14.59 4.34 8.13
CA ARG A 61 -14.48 5.29 9.25
C ARG A 61 -13.30 6.25 9.10
N VAL A 62 -12.20 5.82 8.51
CA VAL A 62 -11.04 6.68 8.22
C VAL A 62 -11.08 7.27 6.80
N GLY A 63 -12.22 7.15 6.11
CA GLY A 63 -12.44 7.74 4.80
C GLY A 63 -11.72 7.03 3.65
N VAL A 64 -11.53 5.71 3.77
CA VAL A 64 -11.07 4.84 2.68
C VAL A 64 -12.27 4.08 2.15
N ARG A 65 -12.65 4.36 0.92
CA ARG A 65 -13.78 3.68 0.29
C ARG A 65 -13.41 2.25 -0.12
N HIS A 66 -14.25 1.30 0.20
CA HIS A 66 -14.11 -0.09 -0.27
C HIS A 66 -14.92 -0.29 -1.55
N ALA A 67 -14.26 -0.59 -2.66
CA ALA A 67 -14.94 -0.95 -3.90
C ALA A 67 -15.28 -2.45 -3.89
N ALA A 68 -16.57 -2.75 -3.95
CA ALA A 68 -17.10 -4.12 -3.93
C ALA A 68 -17.34 -4.68 -5.33
N TYR A 69 -17.59 -3.82 -6.33
CA TYR A 69 -17.96 -4.18 -7.69
C TYR A 69 -17.14 -3.35 -8.69
N THR A 70 -17.10 -3.80 -9.94
CA THR A 70 -16.36 -3.12 -11.03
C THR A 70 -16.81 -1.67 -11.23
N THR A 71 -18.10 -1.40 -11.07
CA THR A 71 -18.67 -0.05 -11.21
C THR A 71 -18.26 0.92 -10.11
N ASP A 72 -17.78 0.41 -8.98
CA ASP A 72 -17.34 1.19 -7.83
C ASP A 72 -15.83 1.55 -7.90
N VAL A 73 -15.10 0.93 -8.81
CA VAL A 73 -13.67 1.22 -9.01
C VAL A 73 -13.54 2.44 -9.90
N PRO A 74 -12.89 3.53 -9.44
CA PRO A 74 -12.73 4.71 -10.25
C PRO A 74 -11.88 4.43 -11.49
N TYR A 75 -12.21 5.12 -12.57
CA TYR A 75 -11.51 5.10 -13.84
C TYR A 75 -11.29 6.54 -14.33
N GLY A 76 -10.17 6.80 -14.98
CA GLY A 76 -9.88 8.10 -15.56
C GLY A 76 -8.37 8.43 -15.54
N PRO A 77 -7.98 9.57 -16.14
CA PRO A 77 -6.59 10.00 -16.22
C PRO A 77 -6.02 10.45 -14.87
N ASP A 78 -6.88 10.77 -13.91
CA ASP A 78 -6.56 11.20 -12.55
C ASP A 78 -6.47 10.04 -11.53
N VAL A 79 -6.55 8.78 -12.02
CA VAL A 79 -6.54 7.57 -11.20
C VAL A 79 -5.20 6.87 -11.32
N ILE A 80 -4.60 6.51 -10.18
CA ILE A 80 -3.46 5.59 -10.12
C ILE A 80 -3.81 4.32 -9.36
N TYR A 81 -3.58 3.17 -9.97
CA TYR A 81 -3.76 1.87 -9.33
C TYR A 81 -2.45 1.42 -8.72
N CYS A 82 -2.44 0.98 -7.47
CA CYS A 82 -1.21 0.55 -6.83
C CYS A 82 -1.37 -0.75 -6.03
N HIS A 83 -0.27 -1.47 -5.94
CA HIS A 83 -0.12 -2.65 -5.09
C HIS A 83 1.01 -2.40 -4.09
N PRO A 84 0.87 -2.78 -2.82
CA PRO A 84 1.98 -2.73 -1.87
C PRO A 84 3.20 -3.49 -2.38
N CYS A 85 4.38 -2.96 -2.14
CA CYS A 85 5.62 -3.65 -2.48
C CYS A 85 5.68 -5.01 -1.74
N THR A 86 6.38 -5.97 -2.35
CA THR A 86 6.69 -7.25 -1.71
C THR A 86 8.13 -7.24 -1.19
N GLN A 87 8.41 -8.08 -0.21
CA GLN A 87 9.76 -8.25 0.32
C GLN A 87 10.72 -8.84 -0.72
N LYS A 88 10.19 -9.63 -1.66
CA LYS A 88 11.00 -10.25 -2.70
C LYS A 88 11.31 -9.24 -3.80
N LYS A 89 12.56 -8.82 -3.86
CA LYS A 89 13.15 -8.00 -4.92
C LYS A 89 14.10 -8.83 -5.79
N SER A 90 14.46 -8.30 -6.95
CA SER A 90 15.53 -8.88 -7.78
C SER A 90 16.91 -8.57 -7.18
N ASP A 91 17.91 -9.30 -7.64
CA ASP A 91 19.32 -9.07 -7.27
C ASP A 91 19.98 -7.96 -8.13
N LEU A 92 19.21 -7.29 -8.98
CA LEU A 92 19.72 -6.19 -9.79
C LEU A 92 20.05 -4.99 -8.90
N PRO A 93 21.20 -4.31 -9.12
CA PRO A 93 21.54 -3.10 -8.37
C PRO A 93 20.63 -1.92 -8.77
N ARG A 94 20.10 -1.92 -10.00
CA ARG A 94 19.16 -0.96 -10.56
C ARG A 94 18.30 -1.62 -11.63
N GLY A 95 17.07 -1.20 -11.77
CA GLY A 95 16.15 -1.68 -12.81
C GLY A 95 14.81 -0.98 -12.77
N LYS A 96 13.97 -1.30 -13.73
CA LYS A 96 12.58 -0.82 -13.78
C LYS A 96 11.77 -1.43 -12.66
N MET A 97 10.71 -0.74 -12.25
CA MET A 97 9.81 -1.18 -11.18
C MET A 97 9.39 -2.65 -11.34
N GLU A 98 9.01 -3.06 -12.54
CA GLU A 98 8.51 -4.41 -12.83
C GLU A 98 9.60 -5.48 -12.71
N GLU A 99 10.86 -5.10 -12.96
CA GLU A 99 12.04 -5.97 -12.87
C GLU A 99 12.54 -6.08 -11.42
N MET A 100 12.32 -5.03 -10.63
CA MET A 100 12.80 -4.94 -9.26
C MET A 100 11.89 -5.64 -8.25
N TYR A 101 10.55 -5.51 -8.39
CA TYR A 101 9.59 -6.14 -7.49
C TYR A 101 9.08 -7.47 -8.08
N ILE A 102 9.84 -8.55 -7.90
CA ILE A 102 9.60 -9.88 -8.50
C ILE A 102 8.67 -10.78 -7.70
N GLY A 103 8.02 -10.28 -6.65
CA GLY A 103 7.05 -11.05 -5.90
C GLY A 103 5.83 -11.44 -6.76
N ALA A 104 5.36 -12.68 -6.66
CA ALA A 104 4.28 -13.20 -7.51
C ALA A 104 2.99 -12.36 -7.48
N ALA A 105 2.69 -11.69 -6.36
CA ALA A 105 1.52 -10.82 -6.26
C ALA A 105 1.71 -9.53 -7.08
N ASN A 106 2.91 -8.93 -7.05
CA ASN A 106 3.23 -7.76 -7.87
C ASN A 106 3.22 -8.13 -9.35
N GLN A 107 3.84 -9.24 -9.74
CA GLN A 107 3.89 -9.66 -11.15
C GLN A 107 2.49 -9.92 -11.72
N ARG A 108 1.59 -10.55 -10.95
CA ARG A 108 0.18 -10.72 -11.36
C ARG A 108 -0.55 -9.37 -11.47
N PHE A 109 -0.29 -8.46 -10.56
CA PHE A 109 -0.86 -7.11 -10.61
C PHE A 109 -0.38 -6.37 -11.86
N TYR A 110 0.92 -6.35 -12.15
CA TYR A 110 1.46 -5.69 -13.34
C TYR A 110 0.90 -6.26 -14.64
N ALA A 111 0.89 -7.60 -14.76
CA ALA A 111 0.34 -8.25 -15.95
C ALA A 111 -1.13 -7.86 -16.19
N HIS A 112 -1.96 -7.86 -15.14
CA HIS A 112 -3.35 -7.44 -15.23
C HIS A 112 -3.50 -5.98 -15.64
N MET A 113 -2.73 -5.06 -15.03
CA MET A 113 -2.81 -3.64 -15.35
C MET A 113 -2.35 -3.35 -16.78
N GLN A 114 -1.31 -4.03 -17.26
CA GLN A 114 -0.85 -3.96 -18.65
C GLN A 114 -1.91 -4.48 -19.62
N GLU A 115 -2.54 -5.62 -19.32
CA GLU A 115 -3.65 -6.17 -20.11
C GLU A 115 -4.81 -5.18 -20.19
N GLN A 116 -5.15 -4.52 -19.08
CA GLN A 116 -6.20 -3.51 -19.05
C GLN A 116 -5.77 -2.16 -19.67
N GLY A 117 -4.47 -1.92 -19.86
CA GLY A 117 -3.95 -0.64 -20.34
C GLY A 117 -4.17 0.52 -19.35
N LEU A 118 -4.12 0.22 -18.05
CA LEU A 118 -4.35 1.18 -16.97
C LEU A 118 -3.03 1.62 -16.33
N PRO A 119 -2.89 2.89 -15.89
CA PRO A 119 -1.69 3.37 -15.21
C PRO A 119 -1.54 2.70 -13.84
N TYR A 120 -0.34 2.29 -13.50
CA TYR A 120 -0.11 1.60 -12.24
C TYR A 120 1.22 1.95 -11.58
N ALA A 121 1.29 1.68 -10.28
CA ALA A 121 2.47 1.90 -9.45
C ALA A 121 2.65 0.77 -8.43
N THR A 122 3.84 0.64 -7.89
CA THR A 122 4.07 -0.03 -6.62
C THR A 122 4.09 1.00 -5.50
N ASN A 123 3.24 0.81 -4.49
CA ASN A 123 3.32 1.56 -3.25
C ASN A 123 4.51 1.01 -2.45
N SER A 124 5.68 1.63 -2.65
CA SER A 124 6.97 1.21 -2.09
C SER A 124 7.08 1.60 -0.63
N GLY A 125 7.70 0.74 0.19
CA GLY A 125 8.01 1.04 1.59
C GLY A 125 9.02 2.19 1.75
N HIS A 126 9.75 2.56 0.69
CA HIS A 126 10.82 3.54 0.73
C HIS A 126 10.63 4.73 -0.25
N LEU A 127 10.11 4.47 -1.43
CA LEU A 127 10.11 5.43 -2.54
C LEU A 127 8.74 6.09 -2.81
N GLY A 128 7.73 5.80 -1.98
CA GLY A 128 6.36 6.24 -2.25
C GLY A 128 5.72 5.46 -3.39
N LEU A 129 5.10 6.14 -4.35
CA LEU A 129 4.53 5.54 -5.56
C LEU A 129 5.61 5.42 -6.64
N VAL A 130 6.10 4.21 -6.86
CA VAL A 130 6.99 3.94 -8.00
C VAL A 130 6.12 3.61 -9.20
N LEU A 131 6.09 4.52 -10.17
CA LEU A 131 5.24 4.39 -11.36
C LEU A 131 5.80 3.31 -12.31
N GLN A 132 4.95 2.79 -13.19
CA GLN A 132 5.33 1.85 -14.24
C GLN A 132 6.52 2.35 -15.06
N GLY A 133 7.48 1.49 -15.32
CA GLY A 133 8.67 1.78 -16.13
C GLY A 133 9.72 2.68 -15.46
N VAL A 134 9.46 3.21 -14.25
CA VAL A 134 10.44 4.01 -13.52
C VAL A 134 11.58 3.13 -13.03
N GLU A 135 12.81 3.56 -13.31
CA GLU A 135 14.02 2.91 -12.82
C GLU A 135 14.44 3.48 -11.46
N PHE A 136 14.92 2.59 -10.57
CA PHE A 136 15.48 2.98 -9.29
C PHE A 136 16.58 2.02 -8.84
N ASP A 137 17.42 2.50 -7.93
CA ASP A 137 18.47 1.69 -7.32
C ASP A 137 17.86 0.76 -6.26
N THR A 138 18.43 -0.45 -6.13
CA THR A 138 18.00 -1.38 -5.07
C THR A 138 18.16 -0.73 -3.69
N TYR A 139 17.28 -1.06 -2.79
CA TYR A 139 17.34 -0.65 -1.39
C TYR A 139 16.94 -1.82 -0.50
N ASP A 140 17.47 -1.84 0.69
CA ASP A 140 17.02 -2.72 1.75
C ASP A 140 16.29 -1.89 2.81
N LEU A 141 15.01 -2.16 2.96
CA LEU A 141 14.19 -1.56 4.02
C LEU A 141 13.40 -2.66 4.71
N HIS A 142 13.70 -2.86 5.96
CA HIS A 142 12.98 -3.81 6.78
C HIS A 142 11.57 -3.30 7.09
N THR A 143 10.57 -4.19 7.07
CA THR A 143 9.17 -3.84 7.36
C THR A 143 8.96 -3.28 8.77
N SER A 144 9.93 -3.51 9.68
CA SER A 144 9.96 -2.95 11.03
C SER A 144 9.93 -1.42 11.07
N TYR A 145 10.49 -0.75 10.06
CA TYR A 145 10.41 0.72 9.97
C TYR A 145 8.98 1.24 9.88
N MET A 146 8.06 0.45 9.34
CA MET A 146 6.66 0.85 9.17
C MET A 146 5.83 0.88 10.46
N ILE A 147 6.41 0.53 11.61
CA ILE A 147 5.75 0.68 12.92
C ILE A 147 5.90 2.09 13.49
N PHE A 148 6.82 2.89 12.95
CA PHE A 148 7.07 4.23 13.43
C PHE A 148 6.24 5.24 12.65
N GLU A 149 5.59 6.14 13.38
CA GLU A 149 4.68 7.13 12.83
C GLU A 149 5.41 8.10 11.91
N GLU A 150 6.60 8.56 12.31
CA GLU A 150 7.44 9.52 11.58
C GLU A 150 7.81 8.99 10.18
N ILE A 151 8.06 7.67 10.07
CA ILE A 151 8.34 7.03 8.78
C ILE A 151 7.11 7.02 7.89
N LEU A 152 5.93 6.74 8.45
CA LEU A 152 4.69 6.75 7.66
C LEU A 152 4.33 8.16 7.21
N MET A 153 4.60 9.17 8.04
CA MET A 153 4.41 10.59 7.71
C MET A 153 5.36 11.03 6.59
N ASP A 154 6.67 10.75 6.71
CA ASP A 154 7.68 11.10 5.72
C ASP A 154 7.35 10.52 4.33
N TYR A 155 6.96 9.24 4.30
CA TYR A 155 6.52 8.61 3.05
C TYR A 155 5.16 9.11 2.57
N GLY A 156 4.27 9.50 3.47
CA GLY A 156 3.01 10.15 3.13
C GLY A 156 3.25 11.48 2.40
N MET A 157 4.18 12.28 2.88
CA MET A 157 4.57 13.56 2.25
C MET A 157 5.15 13.33 0.84
N THR A 158 6.00 12.32 0.68
CA THR A 158 6.54 11.93 -0.64
C THR A 158 5.40 11.56 -1.61
N ILE A 159 4.44 10.74 -1.18
CA ILE A 159 3.29 10.33 -2.00
C ILE A 159 2.40 11.53 -2.33
N ALA A 160 2.15 12.44 -1.37
CA ALA A 160 1.38 13.67 -1.62
C ALA A 160 1.97 14.46 -2.78
N LYS A 161 3.28 14.74 -2.72
CA LYS A 161 3.99 15.42 -3.80
C LYS A 161 3.90 14.66 -5.13
N GLN A 162 4.09 13.35 -5.13
CA GLN A 162 3.98 12.52 -6.33
C GLN A 162 2.57 12.58 -6.95
N CYS A 163 1.51 12.62 -6.15
CA CYS A 163 0.14 12.77 -6.64
C CYS A 163 -0.07 14.14 -7.30
N VAL A 164 0.39 15.22 -6.67
CA VAL A 164 0.30 16.57 -7.23
C VAL A 164 1.08 16.68 -8.54
N ASP A 165 2.34 16.22 -8.55
CA ASP A 165 3.23 16.31 -9.74
C ASP A 165 2.67 15.53 -10.94
N ASN A 166 1.90 14.47 -10.70
CA ASN A 166 1.34 13.60 -11.76
C ASN A 166 -0.17 13.79 -12.00
N GLY A 167 -0.83 14.69 -11.29
CA GLY A 167 -2.26 14.96 -11.46
C GLY A 167 -3.19 13.87 -10.92
N PHE A 168 -2.75 13.06 -9.96
CA PHE A 168 -3.59 12.00 -9.38
C PHE A 168 -4.48 12.54 -8.26
N HIS A 169 -5.79 12.38 -8.45
CA HIS A 169 -6.82 12.67 -7.45
C HIS A 169 -7.38 11.39 -6.80
N LYS A 170 -7.08 10.23 -7.35
CA LYS A 170 -7.60 8.94 -6.85
C LYS A 170 -6.51 7.89 -6.80
N ILE A 171 -6.36 7.26 -5.66
CA ILE A 171 -5.44 6.14 -5.45
C ILE A 171 -6.25 4.89 -5.18
N VAL A 172 -6.16 3.91 -6.07
CA VAL A 172 -6.78 2.58 -5.90
C VAL A 172 -5.73 1.61 -5.40
N ILE A 173 -5.79 1.20 -4.13
CA ILE A 173 -4.87 0.22 -3.58
C ILE A 173 -5.47 -1.18 -3.59
N VAL A 174 -4.72 -2.13 -4.15
CA VAL A 174 -5.16 -3.51 -4.36
C VAL A 174 -4.42 -4.46 -3.43
N LYS A 175 -5.13 -5.16 -2.56
CA LYS A 175 -4.54 -6.21 -1.71
C LYS A 175 -5.62 -7.10 -1.12
N SER A 176 -5.43 -8.41 -1.18
CA SER A 176 -6.40 -9.39 -0.66
C SER A 176 -6.48 -9.47 0.86
N SER A 177 -5.43 -9.05 1.58
CA SER A 177 -5.38 -9.14 3.06
C SER A 177 -5.39 -7.76 3.70
N PRO A 178 -6.46 -7.37 4.41
CA PRO A 178 -6.60 -6.04 5.01
C PRO A 178 -5.49 -5.67 5.99
N CYS A 179 -5.08 -6.59 6.85
CA CYS A 179 -4.03 -6.31 7.83
C CYS A 179 -2.63 -6.15 7.21
N MET A 180 -2.37 -6.81 6.07
CA MET A 180 -1.08 -6.67 5.37
C MET A 180 -0.98 -5.39 4.56
N VAL A 181 -2.10 -4.74 4.28
CA VAL A 181 -2.15 -3.46 3.55
C VAL A 181 -2.22 -2.25 4.50
N GLU A 182 -2.56 -2.48 5.75
CA GLU A 182 -2.83 -1.45 6.74
C GLU A 182 -1.72 -0.36 6.84
N PRO A 183 -0.42 -0.68 6.98
CA PRO A 183 0.61 0.36 7.03
C PRO A 183 0.73 1.15 5.72
N PHE A 184 0.42 0.54 4.58
CA PHE A 184 0.39 1.23 3.29
C PHE A 184 -0.81 2.17 3.16
N ILE A 185 -1.99 1.76 3.66
CA ILE A 185 -3.16 2.64 3.72
C ILE A 185 -2.88 3.81 4.68
N LYS A 186 -2.27 3.56 5.84
CA LYS A 186 -1.94 4.64 6.78
C LYS A 186 -1.07 5.72 6.13
N ARG A 187 -0.09 5.34 5.32
CA ARG A 187 0.72 6.30 4.54
C ARG A 187 -0.10 7.09 3.53
N LEU A 188 -1.08 6.44 2.89
CA LEU A 188 -1.99 7.12 1.96
C LEU A 188 -2.90 8.11 2.68
N LEU A 189 -3.29 7.83 3.93
CA LEU A 189 -4.03 8.78 4.77
C LEU A 189 -3.19 10.02 5.07
N TYR A 190 -1.90 9.85 5.41
CA TYR A 190 -0.97 10.97 5.53
C TYR A 190 -0.78 11.70 4.22
N ALA A 191 -0.63 10.97 3.10
CA ALA A 191 -0.51 11.58 1.78
C ALA A 191 -1.72 12.47 1.46
N ARG A 192 -2.93 11.99 1.73
CA ARG A 192 -4.17 12.76 1.57
C ARG A 192 -4.16 14.02 2.42
N GLN A 193 -3.77 13.91 3.70
CA GLN A 193 -3.70 15.06 4.60
C GLN A 193 -2.69 16.09 4.11
N TYR A 194 -1.45 15.67 3.80
CA TYR A 194 -0.41 16.59 3.31
C TYR A 194 -0.74 17.19 1.95
N ALA A 195 -1.37 16.43 1.04
CA ALA A 195 -1.82 16.94 -0.25
C ALA A 195 -2.83 18.08 -0.04
N LYS A 196 -3.76 17.90 0.89
CA LYS A 196 -4.74 18.94 1.23
C LYS A 196 -4.09 20.15 1.89
N ASP A 197 -3.27 19.93 2.91
CA ASP A 197 -2.72 21.01 3.76
C ASP A 197 -1.67 21.85 3.03
N LEU A 198 -0.84 21.23 2.18
CA LEU A 198 0.29 21.89 1.53
C LEU A 198 0.00 22.36 0.11
N TYR A 199 -0.94 21.73 -0.59
CA TYR A 199 -1.17 21.96 -2.02
C TYR A 199 -2.64 22.25 -2.37
N ASP A 200 -3.55 22.25 -1.39
CA ASP A 200 -5.02 22.27 -1.59
C ASP A 200 -5.50 21.21 -2.60
N TRP A 201 -4.90 20.02 -2.53
CA TRP A 201 -5.12 18.91 -3.46
C TRP A 201 -5.89 17.79 -2.78
N ASP A 202 -7.05 17.44 -3.34
CA ASP A 202 -7.89 16.38 -2.78
C ASP A 202 -7.50 15.01 -3.35
N ILE A 203 -7.34 14.02 -2.48
CA ILE A 203 -7.05 12.63 -2.83
C ILE A 203 -8.13 11.70 -2.27
N GLU A 204 -8.82 10.98 -3.14
CA GLU A 204 -9.66 9.84 -2.77
C GLU A 204 -8.82 8.58 -2.65
N ILE A 205 -9.04 7.77 -1.61
CA ILE A 205 -8.41 6.47 -1.43
C ILE A 205 -9.46 5.39 -1.55
N VAL A 206 -9.25 4.45 -2.46
CA VAL A 206 -10.13 3.31 -2.71
C VAL A 206 -9.38 2.02 -2.44
N TYR A 207 -9.95 1.15 -1.63
CA TYR A 207 -9.38 -0.17 -1.34
C TYR A 207 -10.12 -1.27 -2.09
N VAL A 208 -9.36 -2.14 -2.74
CA VAL A 208 -9.85 -3.26 -3.54
C VAL A 208 -9.23 -4.56 -3.08
N THR A 209 -10.06 -5.56 -2.77
CA THR A 209 -9.59 -6.88 -2.33
C THR A 209 -9.34 -7.86 -3.46
N LYS A 210 -9.96 -7.65 -4.62
CA LYS A 210 -9.88 -8.57 -5.78
C LYS A 210 -9.41 -7.81 -7.01
N LEU A 211 -8.28 -8.24 -7.55
CA LEU A 211 -7.69 -7.63 -8.75
C LEU A 211 -8.64 -7.65 -9.96
N GLY A 212 -9.35 -8.75 -10.17
CA GLY A 212 -10.21 -8.94 -11.34
C GLY A 212 -11.44 -8.02 -11.43
N ILE A 213 -11.73 -7.19 -10.40
CA ILE A 213 -12.77 -6.16 -10.51
C ILE A 213 -12.26 -4.85 -11.12
N ILE A 214 -10.95 -4.71 -11.29
CA ILE A 214 -10.37 -3.57 -11.99
C ILE A 214 -10.40 -3.86 -13.47
N GLN A 215 -11.23 -3.14 -14.21
CA GLN A 215 -11.39 -3.29 -15.64
C GLN A 215 -11.35 -1.91 -16.30
N ASN A 216 -10.79 -1.86 -17.50
CA ASN A 216 -10.86 -0.68 -18.33
C ASN A 216 -12.19 -0.71 -19.09
N PRO A 217 -13.13 0.22 -18.82
CA PRO A 217 -14.42 0.21 -19.48
C PRO A 217 -14.34 0.44 -20.99
N GLU A 218 -13.27 1.06 -21.49
CA GLU A 218 -13.06 1.24 -22.94
C GLU A 218 -12.70 -0.07 -23.66
N LYS A 219 -12.14 -1.04 -22.92
CA LYS A 219 -11.83 -2.38 -23.47
C LYS A 219 -12.97 -3.37 -23.32
N HIS A 220 -13.95 -3.06 -22.50
CA HIS A 220 -15.13 -3.88 -22.21
C HIS A 220 -16.40 -3.05 -22.34
N PRO A 221 -16.70 -2.49 -23.54
CA PRO A 221 -17.97 -1.79 -23.76
C PRO A 221 -19.13 -2.80 -23.55
N GLU A 222 -20.11 -2.44 -22.75
CA GLU A 222 -21.34 -3.25 -22.53
C GLU A 222 -22.15 -3.40 -23.81
#